data_f22ef07183f06d2f17ee389f27e6b335
#
_entry.id   f22ef07183f06d2f17ee389f27e6b335
#
_cell.length_a   1.000
_cell.length_b   1.000
_cell.length_c   1.000
_cell.angle_alpha   90.00
_cell.angle_beta   90.00
_cell.angle_gamma   90.00
#
_symmetry.space_group_name_H-M   'P 1'
#
loop_
_entity.id
_entity.type
_entity.pdbx_description
1 polymer ?
#
loop_
_entity_poly.entity_id
_entity_poly.type
_entity_poly.pdbx_seq_one_letter_code
_entity_poly.pdbx_strand_id
1 'polypeptide(L)'
;MTNKILSPQQLKAVCDILGNTNEGFTKTELTRLLQQSQIVLMDDGNTHTDYGYKIGLNKRDWLYSCLANEIDTSKSLKKVYQFIMNALSPVCFTGQADRNKYYHLLEETNKVLLLAGLSISNEGQLVDVVQAKTLDEVDRRVNHLKRELYNRAIHSEVQKYCIKDYLRKDYYDAVFEAAKSLAERVRQITGLT
;
A
#
# COMPACT_ATOMS: atom_id res chain seq x y z
N MET A 1 14.79 5.64 -8.42
CA MET A 1 13.73 4.66 -8.71
C MET A 1 14.22 3.32 -8.24
N THR A 2 13.39 2.59 -7.51
CA THR A 2 13.71 1.31 -6.92
C THR A 2 13.94 0.26 -7.99
N ASN A 3 15.05 -0.48 -7.90
CA ASN A 3 15.33 -1.64 -8.77
C ASN A 3 14.73 -2.94 -8.21
N LYS A 4 13.83 -2.83 -7.22
CA LYS A 4 13.21 -3.99 -6.58
C LYS A 4 12.06 -4.50 -7.42
N ILE A 5 11.93 -5.81 -7.52
CA ILE A 5 11.01 -6.50 -8.42
C ILE A 5 9.95 -7.20 -7.59
N LEU A 6 8.68 -6.99 -7.92
CA LEU A 6 7.59 -7.83 -7.42
C LEU A 6 7.57 -9.16 -8.18
N SER A 7 7.60 -10.28 -7.47
CA SER A 7 7.35 -11.57 -8.08
C SER A 7 5.90 -11.70 -8.57
N PRO A 8 5.59 -12.60 -9.51
CA PRO A 8 4.21 -12.84 -9.95
C PRO A 8 3.26 -13.18 -8.78
N GLN A 9 3.74 -13.92 -7.79
CA GLN A 9 2.98 -14.28 -6.60
C GLN A 9 2.68 -13.05 -5.72
N GLN A 10 3.66 -12.16 -5.54
CA GLN A 10 3.48 -10.91 -4.80
C GLN A 10 2.52 -9.97 -5.53
N LEU A 11 2.65 -9.86 -6.85
CA LEU A 11 1.72 -9.09 -7.67
C LEU A 11 0.29 -9.63 -7.55
N LYS A 12 0.12 -10.95 -7.61
CA LYS A 12 -1.19 -11.60 -7.45
C LYS A 12 -1.78 -11.31 -6.06
N ALA A 13 -0.97 -11.41 -5.02
CA ALA A 13 -1.41 -11.11 -3.64
C ALA A 13 -1.86 -9.64 -3.50
N VAL A 14 -1.15 -8.68 -4.10
CA VAL A 14 -1.58 -7.28 -4.14
C VAL A 14 -2.93 -7.14 -4.87
N CYS A 15 -3.11 -7.84 -6.00
CA CYS A 15 -4.38 -7.83 -6.72
C CYS A 15 -5.53 -8.44 -5.90
N ASP A 16 -5.25 -9.49 -5.13
CA ASP A 16 -6.24 -10.14 -4.26
C ASP A 16 -6.70 -9.22 -3.12
N ILE A 17 -5.79 -8.42 -2.57
CA ILE A 17 -6.07 -7.42 -1.54
C ILE A 17 -6.89 -6.25 -2.14
N LEU A 18 -6.35 -5.59 -3.16
CA LEU A 18 -6.97 -4.39 -3.74
C LEU A 18 -8.29 -4.71 -4.46
N GLY A 19 -8.39 -5.89 -5.07
CA GLY A 19 -9.60 -6.39 -5.72
C GLY A 19 -10.53 -7.21 -4.82
N ASN A 20 -10.33 -7.23 -3.50
CA ASN A 20 -11.21 -7.95 -2.57
C ASN A 20 -12.67 -7.49 -2.71
N THR A 21 -13.61 -8.42 -2.60
CA THR A 21 -15.04 -8.14 -2.84
C THR A 21 -15.63 -7.27 -1.74
N ASN A 22 -15.24 -7.49 -0.49
CA ASN A 22 -15.81 -6.81 0.68
C ASN A 22 -15.04 -5.56 1.07
N GLU A 23 -13.71 -5.64 1.05
CA GLU A 23 -12.82 -4.62 1.62
C GLU A 23 -11.99 -3.88 0.57
N GLY A 24 -11.91 -4.42 -0.66
CA GLY A 24 -11.15 -3.82 -1.76
C GLY A 24 -11.94 -2.77 -2.54
N PHE A 25 -11.40 -2.44 -3.70
CA PHE A 25 -12.03 -1.53 -4.65
C PHE A 25 -13.09 -2.23 -5.52
N THR A 26 -14.09 -1.50 -5.94
CA THR A 26 -15.03 -1.93 -6.98
C THR A 26 -14.33 -2.01 -8.33
N LYS A 27 -14.92 -2.74 -9.30
CA LYS A 27 -14.36 -2.82 -10.65
C LYS A 27 -14.26 -1.44 -11.32
N THR A 28 -15.25 -0.58 -11.10
CA THR A 28 -15.28 0.80 -11.64
C THR A 28 -14.13 1.63 -11.06
N GLU A 29 -13.86 1.54 -9.75
CA GLU A 29 -12.73 2.24 -9.11
C GLU A 29 -11.39 1.72 -9.64
N LEU A 30 -11.23 0.39 -9.76
CA LEU A 30 -10.01 -0.21 -10.33
C LEU A 30 -9.79 0.22 -11.78
N THR A 31 -10.85 0.28 -12.60
CA THR A 31 -10.77 0.77 -13.99
C THR A 31 -10.23 2.19 -14.03
N ARG A 32 -10.78 3.09 -13.19
CA ARG A 32 -10.31 4.47 -13.09
C ARG A 32 -8.85 4.56 -12.65
N LEU A 33 -8.44 3.79 -11.64
CA LEU A 33 -7.07 3.75 -11.14
C LEU A 33 -6.07 3.23 -12.19
N LEU A 34 -6.45 2.20 -12.96
CA LEU A 34 -5.64 1.68 -14.07
C LEU A 34 -5.46 2.74 -15.16
N GLN A 35 -6.53 3.42 -15.55
CA GLN A 35 -6.48 4.50 -16.54
C GLN A 35 -5.62 5.68 -16.06
N GLN A 36 -5.75 6.11 -14.80
CA GLN A 36 -4.89 7.14 -14.19
C GLN A 36 -3.41 6.75 -14.20
N SER A 37 -3.12 5.45 -14.12
CA SER A 37 -1.76 4.92 -14.15
C SER A 37 -1.29 4.58 -15.59
N GLN A 38 -2.09 4.93 -16.61
CA GLN A 38 -1.80 4.67 -18.03
C GLN A 38 -1.58 3.17 -18.33
N ILE A 39 -2.35 2.31 -17.68
CA ILE A 39 -2.33 0.86 -17.91
C ILE A 39 -3.51 0.50 -18.81
N VAL A 40 -3.22 -0.29 -19.85
CA VAL A 40 -4.23 -0.76 -20.79
C VAL A 40 -5.16 -1.76 -20.12
N LEU A 41 -6.46 -1.56 -20.28
CA LEU A 41 -7.47 -2.47 -19.76
C LEU A 41 -7.55 -3.71 -20.64
N MET A 42 -7.44 -4.88 -20.01
CA MET A 42 -7.65 -6.15 -20.66
C MET A 42 -9.14 -6.49 -20.71
N ASP A 43 -9.56 -7.21 -21.72
CA ASP A 43 -10.91 -7.80 -21.76
C ASP A 43 -11.06 -8.78 -20.59
N ASP A 44 -12.14 -8.67 -19.86
CA ASP A 44 -12.45 -9.59 -18.76
C ASP A 44 -13.18 -10.86 -19.21
N GLY A 45 -13.48 -10.97 -20.51
CA GLY A 45 -14.19 -12.11 -21.09
C GLY A 45 -15.62 -12.29 -20.55
N ASN A 46 -16.21 -11.24 -19.92
CA ASN A 46 -17.53 -11.34 -19.33
C ASN A 46 -18.63 -11.44 -20.40
N THR A 47 -19.00 -12.66 -20.73
CA THR A 47 -20.17 -12.97 -21.55
C THR A 47 -21.26 -13.59 -20.67
N HIS A 48 -22.52 -13.20 -20.90
CA HIS A 48 -23.66 -13.92 -20.34
C HIS A 48 -24.01 -15.08 -21.26
N THR A 49 -24.08 -16.29 -20.71
CA THR A 49 -24.61 -17.44 -21.45
C THR A 49 -26.15 -17.34 -21.52
N ASP A 50 -26.75 -18.05 -22.47
CA ASP A 50 -28.24 -18.15 -22.59
C ASP A 50 -28.93 -18.65 -21.31
N TYR A 51 -28.17 -19.30 -20.41
CA TYR A 51 -28.62 -19.76 -19.10
C TYR A 51 -28.35 -18.78 -17.93
N GLY A 52 -27.90 -17.55 -18.23
CA GLY A 52 -27.62 -16.50 -17.22
C GLY A 52 -26.32 -16.69 -16.45
N TYR A 53 -25.49 -17.65 -16.77
CA TYR A 53 -24.18 -17.82 -16.13
C TYR A 53 -23.19 -16.80 -16.68
N LYS A 54 -22.44 -16.18 -15.76
CA LYS A 54 -21.36 -15.25 -16.09
C LYS A 54 -20.08 -16.03 -16.34
N ILE A 55 -19.58 -16.01 -17.57
CA ILE A 55 -18.27 -16.55 -17.93
C ILE A 55 -17.33 -15.36 -18.03
N GLY A 56 -16.16 -15.46 -17.41
CA GLY A 56 -15.13 -14.43 -17.49
C GLY A 56 -14.29 -14.38 -16.22
N LEU A 57 -13.27 -13.54 -16.26
CA LEU A 57 -12.37 -13.35 -15.13
C LEU A 57 -13.11 -12.67 -13.96
N ASN A 58 -12.88 -13.15 -12.75
CA ASN A 58 -13.27 -12.40 -11.58
C ASN A 58 -12.44 -11.10 -11.48
N LYS A 59 -12.90 -10.15 -10.66
CA LYS A 59 -12.31 -8.82 -10.53
C LYS A 59 -10.80 -8.85 -10.18
N ARG A 60 -10.36 -9.78 -9.35
CA ARG A 60 -8.97 -9.93 -8.90
C ARG A 60 -8.09 -10.48 -10.00
N ASP A 61 -8.57 -11.47 -10.73
CA ASP A 61 -7.83 -12.08 -11.84
C ASP A 61 -7.78 -11.14 -13.05
N TRP A 62 -8.87 -10.39 -13.29
CA TRP A 62 -8.87 -9.33 -14.30
C TRP A 62 -7.85 -8.23 -13.97
N LEU A 63 -7.80 -7.76 -12.72
CA LEU A 63 -6.80 -6.80 -12.30
C LEU A 63 -5.38 -7.33 -12.49
N TYR A 64 -5.14 -8.58 -12.10
CA TYR A 64 -3.85 -9.23 -12.31
C TYR A 64 -3.47 -9.28 -13.79
N SER A 65 -4.42 -9.66 -14.69
CA SER A 65 -4.15 -9.71 -16.12
C SER A 65 -3.77 -8.34 -16.70
N CYS A 66 -4.43 -7.25 -16.27
CA CYS A 66 -4.07 -5.88 -16.67
C CYS A 66 -2.64 -5.51 -16.26
N LEU A 67 -2.28 -5.77 -14.99
CA LEU A 67 -0.97 -5.43 -14.46
C LEU A 67 0.15 -6.32 -15.05
N ALA A 68 -0.10 -7.60 -15.22
CA ALA A 68 0.84 -8.54 -15.83
C ALA A 68 1.11 -8.19 -17.30
N ASN A 69 0.06 -7.88 -18.07
CA ASN A 69 0.20 -7.42 -19.45
C ASN A 69 1.02 -6.12 -19.55
N GLU A 70 0.83 -5.17 -18.65
CA GLU A 70 1.64 -3.95 -18.62
C GLU A 70 3.12 -4.27 -18.38
N ILE A 71 3.43 -5.17 -17.45
CA ILE A 71 4.82 -5.58 -17.17
C ILE A 71 5.42 -6.27 -18.39
N ASP A 72 4.67 -7.18 -19.03
CA ASP A 72 5.15 -7.93 -20.19
C ASP A 72 5.41 -7.03 -21.41
N THR A 73 4.57 -6.03 -21.58
CA THR A 73 4.66 -5.09 -22.72
C THR A 73 5.75 -4.04 -22.50
N SER A 74 5.75 -3.39 -21.33
CA SER A 74 6.69 -2.30 -21.03
C SER A 74 8.04 -2.77 -20.49
N LYS A 75 8.13 -4.04 -20.06
CA LYS A 75 9.28 -4.61 -19.31
C LYS A 75 9.68 -3.77 -18.08
N SER A 76 8.68 -3.13 -17.48
CA SER A 76 8.88 -2.18 -16.38
C SER A 76 7.75 -2.28 -15.35
N LEU A 77 8.10 -2.16 -14.07
CA LEU A 77 7.14 -2.07 -12.96
C LEU A 77 6.69 -0.63 -12.65
N LYS A 78 7.18 0.37 -13.37
CA LYS A 78 6.94 1.78 -13.06
C LYS A 78 5.47 2.13 -12.96
N LYS A 79 4.67 1.74 -13.96
CA LYS A 79 3.22 2.01 -13.96
C LYS A 79 2.47 1.17 -12.93
N VAL A 80 2.93 -0.05 -12.66
CA VAL A 80 2.36 -0.90 -11.60
C VAL A 80 2.57 -0.25 -10.22
N TYR A 81 3.76 0.26 -9.95
CA TYR A 81 4.03 1.01 -8.73
C TYR A 81 3.20 2.29 -8.65
N GLN A 82 3.06 3.01 -9.77
CA GLN A 82 2.18 4.18 -9.83
C GLN A 82 0.73 3.82 -9.52
N PHE A 83 0.24 2.68 -10.04
CA PHE A 83 -1.09 2.17 -9.74
C PHE A 83 -1.27 1.88 -8.23
N ILE A 84 -0.31 1.21 -7.60
CA ILE A 84 -0.35 0.92 -6.16
C ILE A 84 -0.36 2.22 -5.34
N MET A 85 0.49 3.20 -5.69
CA MET A 85 0.51 4.51 -5.04
C MET A 85 -0.80 5.28 -5.23
N ASN A 86 -1.37 5.27 -6.43
CA ASN A 86 -2.66 5.91 -6.71
C ASN A 86 -3.79 5.25 -5.91
N ALA A 87 -3.80 3.90 -5.84
CA ALA A 87 -4.81 3.15 -5.10
C ALA A 87 -4.73 3.41 -3.58
N LEU A 88 -3.53 3.54 -3.04
CA LEU A 88 -3.30 3.80 -1.61
C LEU A 88 -3.00 5.27 -1.30
N SER A 89 -3.41 6.19 -2.16
CA SER A 89 -3.33 7.62 -1.88
C SER A 89 -4.37 8.02 -0.83
N PRO A 90 -3.98 8.70 0.28
CA PRO A 90 -4.94 9.15 1.31
C PRO A 90 -6.09 10.00 0.78
N VAL A 91 -5.86 10.72 -0.31
CA VAL A 91 -6.88 11.57 -0.96
C VAL A 91 -8.10 10.77 -1.44
N CYS A 92 -7.93 9.49 -1.74
CA CYS A 92 -9.03 8.61 -2.15
C CYS A 92 -9.94 8.19 -0.99
N PHE A 93 -9.56 8.48 0.28
CA PHE A 93 -10.21 7.99 1.50
C PHE A 93 -10.54 9.12 2.47
N THR A 94 -11.07 10.24 1.96
CA THR A 94 -11.37 11.43 2.78
C THR A 94 -12.63 11.31 3.63
N GLY A 95 -13.51 10.33 3.34
CA GLY A 95 -14.68 10.03 4.15
C GLY A 95 -14.34 9.35 5.48
N GLN A 96 -15.15 9.59 6.52
CA GLN A 96 -14.88 9.00 7.86
C GLN A 96 -14.98 7.46 7.85
N ALA A 97 -15.91 6.89 7.07
CA ALA A 97 -16.05 5.46 6.88
C ALA A 97 -14.87 4.83 6.11
N ASP A 98 -14.20 5.63 5.26
CA ASP A 98 -13.13 5.16 4.39
C ASP A 98 -11.79 5.03 5.12
N ARG A 99 -11.61 5.66 6.28
CA ARG A 99 -10.35 5.59 7.04
C ARG A 99 -9.98 4.18 7.46
N ASN A 100 -10.95 3.42 7.96
CA ASN A 100 -10.68 2.03 8.38
C ASN A 100 -10.32 1.16 7.18
N LYS A 101 -11.00 1.36 6.04
CA LYS A 101 -10.68 0.70 4.77
C LYS A 101 -9.28 1.07 4.30
N TYR A 102 -8.91 2.35 4.36
CA TYR A 102 -7.57 2.82 4.00
C TYR A 102 -6.48 2.11 4.81
N TYR A 103 -6.58 2.15 6.13
CA TYR A 103 -5.57 1.53 7.00
C TYR A 103 -5.50 0.02 6.81
N HIS A 104 -6.62 -0.64 6.63
CA HIS A 104 -6.66 -2.08 6.34
C HIS A 104 -5.96 -2.40 5.01
N LEU A 105 -6.32 -1.72 3.92
CA LEU A 105 -5.69 -1.94 2.62
C LEU A 105 -4.20 -1.61 2.62
N LEU A 106 -3.80 -0.52 3.29
CA LEU A 106 -2.40 -0.12 3.45
C LEU A 106 -1.61 -1.19 4.22
N GLU A 107 -2.16 -1.67 5.33
CA GLU A 107 -1.54 -2.70 6.17
C GLU A 107 -1.35 -4.02 5.39
N GLU A 108 -2.42 -4.53 4.77
CA GLU A 108 -2.37 -5.79 4.03
C GLU A 108 -1.44 -5.70 2.82
N THR A 109 -1.48 -4.59 2.08
CA THR A 109 -0.57 -4.39 0.95
C THR A 109 0.88 -4.30 1.42
N ASN A 110 1.17 -3.61 2.52
CA ASN A 110 2.51 -3.51 3.07
C ASN A 110 3.05 -4.87 3.56
N LYS A 111 2.22 -5.79 4.06
CA LYS A 111 2.65 -7.15 4.38
C LYS A 111 3.27 -7.85 3.17
N VAL A 112 2.67 -7.70 1.99
CA VAL A 112 3.20 -8.27 0.74
C VAL A 112 4.44 -7.51 0.26
N LEU A 113 4.39 -6.18 0.27
CA LEU A 113 5.48 -5.34 -0.23
C LEU A 113 6.75 -5.47 0.61
N LEU A 114 6.65 -5.66 1.93
CA LEU A 114 7.80 -5.90 2.82
C LEU A 114 8.60 -7.14 2.41
N LEU A 115 7.95 -8.18 1.89
CA LEU A 115 8.61 -9.36 1.35
C LEU A 115 9.35 -9.08 0.02
N ALA A 116 9.04 -7.98 -0.65
CA ALA A 116 9.77 -7.48 -1.82
C ALA A 116 10.80 -6.39 -1.44
N GLY A 117 10.88 -6.01 -0.16
CA GLY A 117 11.72 -4.93 0.31
C GLY A 117 11.17 -3.54 -0.03
N LEU A 118 9.86 -3.43 -0.17
CA LEU A 118 9.13 -2.21 -0.47
C LEU A 118 8.10 -1.94 0.61
N SER A 119 7.62 -0.71 0.69
CA SER A 119 6.48 -0.33 1.54
C SER A 119 5.80 0.91 0.98
N ILE A 120 4.52 1.09 1.25
CA ILE A 120 3.80 2.35 1.03
C ILE A 120 3.75 3.10 2.37
N SER A 121 4.20 4.36 2.35
CA SER A 121 4.14 5.26 3.51
C SER A 121 2.71 5.74 3.77
N ASN A 122 2.48 6.37 4.93
CA ASN A 122 1.18 6.96 5.26
C ASN A 122 0.77 8.11 4.32
N GLU A 123 1.73 8.70 3.60
CA GLU A 123 1.48 9.70 2.57
C GLU A 123 1.18 9.07 1.19
N GLY A 124 1.09 7.73 1.10
CA GLY A 124 0.82 7.01 -0.14
C GLY A 124 2.05 6.90 -1.07
N GLN A 125 3.27 7.11 -0.55
CA GLN A 125 4.50 7.04 -1.35
C GLN A 125 5.16 5.67 -1.22
N LEU A 126 5.68 5.14 -2.35
CA LEU A 126 6.46 3.92 -2.35
C LEU A 126 7.87 4.22 -1.83
N VAL A 127 8.31 3.46 -0.84
CA VAL A 127 9.62 3.58 -0.21
C VAL A 127 10.38 2.25 -0.21
N ASP A 128 11.69 2.34 -0.37
CA ASP A 128 12.59 1.19 -0.21
C ASP A 128 12.78 0.88 1.26
N VAL A 129 12.65 -0.41 1.60
CA VAL A 129 12.86 -0.91 2.95
C VAL A 129 13.73 -2.16 2.95
N VAL A 130 14.24 -2.55 4.09
CA VAL A 130 14.93 -3.84 4.23
C VAL A 130 13.92 -4.96 4.01
N GLN A 131 14.23 -5.88 3.09
CA GLN A 131 13.35 -7.00 2.78
C GLN A 131 13.10 -7.88 4.01
N ALA A 132 11.84 -8.16 4.31
CA ALA A 132 11.48 -9.14 5.32
C ALA A 132 11.66 -10.57 4.75
N LYS A 133 12.18 -11.48 5.57
CA LYS A 133 12.46 -12.86 5.14
C LYS A 133 11.37 -13.85 5.55
N THR A 134 10.58 -13.50 6.57
CA THR A 134 9.53 -14.38 7.13
C THR A 134 8.26 -13.60 7.39
N LEU A 135 7.11 -14.29 7.45
CA LEU A 135 5.83 -13.70 7.81
C LEU A 135 5.83 -13.16 9.24
N ASP A 136 6.48 -13.85 10.18
CA ASP A 136 6.61 -13.38 11.57
C ASP A 136 7.39 -12.06 11.65
N GLU A 137 8.37 -11.87 10.77
CA GLU A 137 9.09 -10.61 10.68
C GLU A 137 8.20 -9.49 10.12
N VAL A 138 7.39 -9.80 9.10
CA VAL A 138 6.39 -8.88 8.55
C VAL A 138 5.40 -8.46 9.64
N ASP A 139 4.80 -9.44 10.32
CA ASP A 139 3.81 -9.17 11.37
C ASP A 139 4.40 -8.38 12.53
N ARG A 140 5.63 -8.68 12.94
CA ARG A 140 6.33 -7.88 13.94
C ARG A 140 6.51 -6.43 13.51
N ARG A 141 6.93 -6.20 12.26
CA ARG A 141 7.16 -4.83 11.76
C ARG A 141 5.87 -4.02 11.62
N VAL A 142 4.78 -4.68 11.19
CA VAL A 142 3.49 -4.02 10.98
C VAL A 142 2.71 -3.87 12.30
N ASN A 143 2.68 -4.90 13.13
CA ASN A 143 1.82 -4.94 14.32
C ASN A 143 2.48 -4.42 15.61
N HIS A 144 3.78 -4.59 15.78
CA HIS A 144 4.45 -4.21 17.03
C HIS A 144 4.40 -2.69 17.24
N LEU A 145 4.79 -1.95 16.22
CA LEU A 145 4.80 -0.49 16.32
C LEU A 145 3.38 0.07 16.44
N LYS A 146 2.42 -0.48 15.69
CA LYS A 146 1.02 -0.09 15.78
C LYS A 146 0.50 -0.28 17.21
N ARG A 147 0.73 -1.42 17.83
CA ARG A 147 0.33 -1.72 19.21
C ARG A 147 0.98 -0.77 20.23
N GLU A 148 2.28 -0.58 20.13
CA GLU A 148 3.03 0.27 21.05
C GLU A 148 2.64 1.75 20.92
N LEU A 149 2.43 2.23 19.72
CA LEU A 149 2.08 3.63 19.47
C LEU A 149 0.62 3.95 19.80
N TYR A 150 -0.32 3.06 19.45
CA TYR A 150 -1.73 3.28 19.76
C TYR A 150 -2.06 3.10 21.24
N ASN A 151 -1.45 2.10 21.92
CA ASN A 151 -1.70 1.84 23.33
C ASN A 151 -1.10 2.91 24.27
N ARG A 152 -0.12 3.68 23.81
CA ARG A 152 0.56 4.71 24.63
C ARG A 152 0.05 6.13 24.37
N ALA A 153 -1.00 6.33 23.58
CA ALA A 153 -1.52 7.65 23.21
C ALA A 153 -0.41 8.62 22.72
N ILE A 154 0.53 8.12 21.92
CA ILE A 154 1.67 8.89 21.43
C ILE A 154 1.18 9.95 20.44
N HIS A 155 1.78 11.12 20.50
CA HIS A 155 1.46 12.24 19.62
C HIS A 155 1.61 11.88 18.14
N SER A 156 0.68 12.35 17.29
CA SER A 156 0.61 12.00 15.86
C SER A 156 1.89 12.27 15.08
N GLU A 157 2.64 13.31 15.44
CA GLU A 157 3.93 13.63 14.81
C GLU A 157 4.99 12.55 15.08
N VAL A 158 5.05 12.01 16.30
CA VAL A 158 5.97 10.91 16.63
C VAL A 158 5.58 9.63 15.89
N GLN A 159 4.28 9.32 15.80
CA GLN A 159 3.78 8.16 15.07
C GLN A 159 4.22 8.19 13.59
N LYS A 160 4.16 9.35 12.97
CA LYS A 160 4.50 9.58 11.56
C LYS A 160 5.94 9.14 11.23
N TYR A 161 6.90 9.52 12.05
CA TYR A 161 8.31 9.19 11.83
C TYR A 161 8.65 7.77 12.26
N CYS A 162 8.16 7.32 13.41
CA CYS A 162 8.43 5.99 13.91
C CYS A 162 7.96 4.86 12.99
N ILE A 163 6.80 4.99 12.32
CA ILE A 163 6.31 3.96 11.41
C ILE A 163 7.24 3.81 10.19
N LYS A 164 7.62 4.93 9.58
CA LYS A 164 8.45 4.95 8.38
C LYS A 164 9.82 4.30 8.61
N ASP A 165 10.52 4.76 9.64
CA ASP A 165 11.91 4.36 9.88
C ASP A 165 11.98 2.98 10.57
N TYR A 166 10.95 2.59 11.34
CA TYR A 166 10.84 1.24 11.86
C TYR A 166 10.69 0.19 10.74
N LEU A 167 9.89 0.47 9.73
CA LEU A 167 9.77 -0.42 8.56
C LEU A 167 11.08 -0.53 7.79
N ARG A 168 11.90 0.51 7.79
CA ARG A 168 13.24 0.52 7.20
C ARG A 168 14.29 -0.21 8.05
N LYS A 169 13.98 -0.59 9.29
CA LYS A 169 14.92 -1.09 10.32
C LYS A 169 15.99 -0.09 10.74
N ASP A 170 15.74 1.18 10.56
CA ASP A 170 16.61 2.25 11.04
C ASP A 170 16.06 2.81 12.35
N TYR A 171 16.26 2.05 13.42
CA TYR A 171 15.71 2.40 14.73
C TYR A 171 16.36 3.64 15.33
N TYR A 172 17.63 3.91 15.01
CA TYR A 172 18.32 5.09 15.48
C TYR A 172 17.72 6.35 14.86
N ASP A 173 17.56 6.36 13.54
CA ASP A 173 16.94 7.48 12.83
C ASP A 173 15.49 7.67 13.25
N ALA A 174 14.72 6.59 13.48
CA ALA A 174 13.36 6.67 13.98
C ALA A 174 13.28 7.42 15.32
N VAL A 175 14.15 7.09 16.27
CA VAL A 175 14.22 7.74 17.59
C VAL A 175 14.71 9.18 17.47
N PHE A 176 15.71 9.42 16.66
CA PHE A 176 16.31 10.74 16.46
C PHE A 176 15.33 11.73 15.81
N GLU A 177 14.68 11.36 14.72
CA GLU A 177 13.68 12.20 14.04
C GLU A 177 12.42 12.42 14.89
N ALA A 178 11.99 11.40 15.65
CA ALA A 178 10.90 11.57 16.60
C ALA A 178 11.25 12.57 17.72
N ALA A 179 12.45 12.51 18.28
CA ALA A 179 12.92 13.45 19.29
C ALA A 179 13.05 14.87 18.74
N LYS A 180 13.57 15.02 17.54
CA LYS A 180 13.70 16.30 16.83
C LYS A 180 12.33 16.95 16.56
N SER A 181 11.36 16.17 16.07
CA SER A 181 10.00 16.67 15.81
C SER A 181 9.29 17.14 17.08
N LEU A 182 9.49 16.43 18.21
CA LEU A 182 8.99 16.86 19.51
C LEU A 182 9.64 18.16 19.99
N ALA A 183 10.96 18.29 19.86
CA ALA A 183 11.68 19.50 20.22
C ALA A 183 11.20 20.71 19.40
N GLU A 184 10.99 20.51 18.10
CA GLU A 184 10.48 21.54 17.20
C GLU A 184 9.04 21.96 17.55
N ARG A 185 8.19 20.99 17.91
CA ARG A 185 6.83 21.25 18.39
C ARG A 185 6.79 22.02 19.71
N VAL A 186 7.68 21.69 20.66
CA VAL A 186 7.83 22.42 21.91
C VAL A 186 8.25 23.87 21.63
N ARG A 187 9.22 24.11 20.76
CA ARG A 187 9.62 25.48 20.35
C ARG A 187 8.46 26.27 19.76
N GLN A 188 7.67 25.65 18.88
CA GLN A 188 6.48 26.31 18.29
C GLN A 188 5.44 26.71 19.35
N ILE A 189 5.23 25.87 20.37
CA ILE A 189 4.24 26.14 21.43
C ILE A 189 4.78 27.17 22.42
N THR A 190 6.07 27.13 22.77
CA THR A 190 6.68 27.99 23.79
C THR A 190 7.24 29.29 23.23
N GLY A 191 7.36 29.43 21.90
CA GLY A 191 7.97 30.60 21.28
C GLY A 191 9.48 30.75 21.55
N LEU A 192 10.13 29.69 22.03
CA LEU A 192 11.57 29.66 22.26
C LEU A 192 12.29 29.35 20.94
N THR A 193 13.24 30.19 20.59
CA THR A 193 14.14 30.01 19.41
C THR A 193 15.37 29.20 19.78
#